data_6c85d1a4950a77bf2194401f541e4783
#
_entry.id   6c85d1a4950a77bf2194401f541e4783
#
_cell.length_a   1.000
_cell.length_b   1.000
_cell.length_c   1.000
_cell.angle_alpha   90.00
_cell.angle_beta   90.00
_cell.angle_gamma   90.00
#
_symmetry.space_group_name_H-M   'P 1'
#
loop_
_entity.id
_entity.type
_entity.pdbx_description
1 polymer ?
#
loop_
_entity_poly.entity_id
_entity_poly.type
_entity_poly.pdbx_seq_one_letter_code
_entity_poly.pdbx_strand_id
1 'polypeptide(L)'
;MDAQAWDRIAGAYFDEISTPFQAEVVNPLLDYLDGLPGREELTIADLGCGIGNLLPFLAERFKSVVAVDFSANMLRAAQENCTHENVQFCRQSLTDLSVFQGQFDLVVTVNSVLAPSLNVVDQILRETAATLRPGGILAGIFPSMESVLYEGGLILDWERQRSDNEEQALRRAQRRTKRGSYDFIAGLYTEGEDRQKLYYSFELRRRLQKAGFRGLQFGKVLYPWHEEDGNVRFSSEPRLWDWFVRGSVASGQPHHD
;
A
#
# COMPACT_ATOMS: atom_id res chain seq x y z
N MET A 1 -4.14 10.27 -9.25
CA MET A 1 -5.60 10.00 -9.38
C MET A 1 -6.36 10.79 -8.33
N ASP A 2 -7.46 11.44 -8.70
CA ASP A 2 -8.42 12.08 -7.80
C ASP A 2 -9.62 11.15 -7.50
N ALA A 3 -10.60 11.62 -6.68
CA ALA A 3 -11.78 10.81 -6.36
C ALA A 3 -12.57 10.37 -7.59
N GLN A 4 -12.64 11.23 -8.63
CA GLN A 4 -13.38 10.90 -9.85
C GLN A 4 -12.68 9.81 -10.67
N ALA A 5 -11.34 9.77 -10.66
CA ALA A 5 -10.58 8.71 -11.31
C ALA A 5 -10.85 7.36 -10.63
N TRP A 6 -10.81 7.32 -9.30
CA TRP A 6 -11.13 6.11 -8.53
C TRP A 6 -12.60 5.71 -8.66
N ASP A 7 -13.53 6.66 -8.70
CA ASP A 7 -14.96 6.39 -8.96
C ASP A 7 -15.20 5.68 -10.30
N ARG A 8 -14.38 5.97 -11.33
CA ARG A 8 -14.52 5.33 -12.66
C ARG A 8 -14.07 3.88 -12.69
N ILE A 9 -13.03 3.53 -11.93
CA ILE A 9 -12.43 2.18 -11.96
C ILE A 9 -13.00 1.24 -10.91
N ALA A 10 -13.84 1.72 -9.98
CA ALA A 10 -14.39 0.91 -8.90
C ALA A 10 -15.07 -0.38 -9.39
N GLY A 11 -15.76 -0.34 -10.54
CA GLY A 11 -16.45 -1.50 -11.12
C GLY A 11 -15.55 -2.55 -11.78
N ALA A 12 -14.35 -2.14 -12.24
CA ALA A 12 -13.38 -3.02 -12.93
C ALA A 12 -12.18 -3.36 -12.03
N TYR A 13 -12.15 -2.86 -10.81
CA TYR A 13 -10.98 -2.93 -9.92
C TYR A 13 -10.47 -4.34 -9.68
N PHE A 14 -11.37 -5.33 -9.56
CA PHE A 14 -11.00 -6.74 -9.34
C PHE A 14 -10.31 -7.38 -10.55
N ASP A 15 -10.71 -6.99 -11.76
CA ASP A 15 -10.26 -7.62 -12.99
C ASP A 15 -8.95 -7.00 -13.52
N GLU A 16 -8.65 -5.75 -13.15
CA GLU A 16 -7.57 -4.98 -13.74
C GLU A 16 -6.35 -4.80 -12.81
N ILE A 17 -6.49 -5.04 -11.49
CA ILE A 17 -5.42 -4.74 -10.52
C ILE A 17 -5.04 -5.99 -9.72
N SER A 18 -3.76 -6.39 -9.83
CA SER A 18 -3.17 -7.39 -8.93
C SER A 18 -3.24 -6.92 -7.49
N THR A 19 -4.05 -7.60 -6.67
CA THR A 19 -4.23 -7.24 -5.28
C THR A 19 -3.30 -8.07 -4.37
N PRO A 20 -2.82 -7.53 -3.24
CA PRO A 20 -2.00 -8.28 -2.29
C PRO A 20 -2.77 -9.40 -1.58
N PHE A 21 -4.07 -9.60 -1.88
CA PHE A 21 -4.94 -10.60 -1.27
C PHE A 21 -5.25 -11.80 -2.17
N GLN A 22 -4.64 -11.89 -3.36
CA GLN A 22 -4.74 -13.07 -4.22
C GLN A 22 -4.05 -14.28 -3.59
N ALA A 23 -4.57 -15.49 -3.85
CA ALA A 23 -4.14 -16.72 -3.17
C ALA A 23 -2.64 -17.06 -3.34
N GLU A 24 -2.02 -16.62 -4.43
CA GLU A 24 -0.60 -16.91 -4.74
C GLU A 24 0.37 -15.86 -4.18
N VAL A 25 -0.14 -14.77 -3.61
CA VAL A 25 0.66 -13.69 -3.01
C VAL A 25 1.08 -14.06 -1.60
N VAL A 26 2.37 -13.95 -1.31
CA VAL A 26 2.87 -14.09 0.06
C VAL A 26 2.72 -12.74 0.76
N ASN A 27 1.74 -12.65 1.66
CA ASN A 27 1.37 -11.41 2.31
C ASN A 27 1.57 -11.47 3.83
N PRO A 28 2.69 -10.94 4.35
CA PRO A 28 2.97 -10.95 5.79
C PRO A 28 2.05 -10.05 6.63
N LEU A 29 1.25 -9.17 6.01
CA LEU A 29 0.26 -8.35 6.72
C LEU A 29 -0.79 -9.22 7.40
N LEU A 30 -1.33 -10.23 6.69
CA LEU A 30 -2.39 -11.09 7.22
C LEU A 30 -1.89 -11.90 8.42
N ASP A 31 -0.71 -12.51 8.31
CA ASP A 31 -0.09 -13.25 9.40
C ASP A 31 0.20 -12.36 10.61
N TYR A 32 0.64 -11.11 10.36
CA TYR A 32 0.88 -10.14 11.41
C TYR A 32 -0.40 -9.77 12.15
N LEU A 33 -1.48 -9.49 11.42
CA LEU A 33 -2.78 -9.14 11.99
C LEU A 33 -3.37 -10.31 12.81
N ASP A 34 -3.24 -11.54 12.30
CA ASP A 34 -3.66 -12.75 12.99
C ASP A 34 -2.86 -13.02 14.28
N GLY A 35 -1.58 -12.66 14.29
CA GLY A 35 -0.69 -12.82 15.43
C GLY A 35 -0.81 -11.76 16.52
N LEU A 36 -1.65 -10.72 16.35
CA LEU A 36 -1.80 -9.66 17.35
C LEU A 36 -2.52 -10.19 18.61
N PRO A 37 -1.92 -10.05 19.80
CA PRO A 37 -2.57 -10.45 21.03
C PRO A 37 -3.73 -9.49 21.38
N GLY A 38 -4.86 -10.04 21.84
CA GLY A 38 -6.03 -9.25 22.25
C GLY A 38 -6.71 -8.50 21.10
N ARG A 39 -6.51 -8.95 19.86
CA ARG A 39 -7.05 -8.27 18.66
C ARG A 39 -8.56 -8.10 18.69
N GLU A 40 -9.27 -9.02 19.34
CA GLU A 40 -10.72 -9.02 19.54
C GLU A 40 -11.22 -7.84 20.39
N GLU A 41 -10.32 -7.13 21.06
CA GLU A 41 -10.62 -5.92 21.83
C GLU A 41 -10.23 -4.62 21.11
N LEU A 42 -9.48 -4.71 19.99
CA LEU A 42 -8.93 -3.55 19.29
C LEU A 42 -9.98 -2.88 18.41
N THR A 43 -9.97 -1.54 18.44
CA THR A 43 -10.68 -0.68 17.49
C THR A 43 -9.69 -0.24 16.39
N ILE A 44 -10.01 -0.55 15.15
CA ILE A 44 -9.08 -0.34 14.04
C ILE A 44 -9.69 0.51 12.93
N ALA A 45 -8.82 1.08 12.08
CA ALA A 45 -9.23 1.69 10.82
C ALA A 45 -8.54 1.02 9.62
N ASP A 46 -9.30 0.85 8.53
CA ASP A 46 -8.76 0.56 7.18
C ASP A 46 -8.80 1.87 6.37
N LEU A 47 -7.64 2.51 6.23
CA LEU A 47 -7.51 3.82 5.59
C LEU A 47 -7.22 3.69 4.10
N GLY A 48 -8.18 4.08 3.27
CA GLY A 48 -8.23 3.84 1.84
C GLY A 48 -8.68 2.41 1.55
N CYS A 49 -9.82 2.01 2.13
CA CYS A 49 -10.33 0.64 2.07
C CYS A 49 -10.73 0.18 0.66
N GLY A 50 -10.86 1.12 -0.30
CA GLY A 50 -11.30 0.82 -1.65
C GLY A 50 -12.63 0.08 -1.67
N ILE A 51 -12.69 -1.02 -2.44
CA ILE A 51 -13.87 -1.89 -2.53
C ILE A 51 -14.02 -2.88 -1.36
N GLY A 52 -13.19 -2.75 -0.31
CA GLY A 52 -13.34 -3.51 0.93
C GLY A 52 -12.78 -4.91 0.94
N ASN A 53 -11.79 -5.24 0.11
CA ASN A 53 -11.20 -6.60 0.01
C ASN A 53 -10.70 -7.16 1.35
N LEU A 54 -10.20 -6.29 2.22
CA LEU A 54 -9.67 -6.68 3.53
C LEU A 54 -10.75 -6.70 4.63
N LEU A 55 -11.87 -6.01 4.43
CA LEU A 55 -12.86 -5.78 5.48
C LEU A 55 -13.45 -7.05 6.09
N PRO A 56 -13.82 -8.11 5.33
CA PRO A 56 -14.32 -9.35 5.93
C PRO A 56 -13.29 -9.98 6.87
N PHE A 57 -12.02 -10.02 6.46
CA PHE A 57 -10.94 -10.54 7.30
C PHE A 57 -10.77 -9.73 8.59
N LEU A 58 -10.83 -8.40 8.52
CA LEU A 58 -10.72 -7.51 9.68
C LEU A 58 -11.94 -7.63 10.61
N ALA A 59 -13.14 -7.66 10.04
CA ALA A 59 -14.38 -7.72 10.80
C ALA A 59 -14.50 -8.97 11.67
N GLU A 60 -14.02 -10.11 11.17
CA GLU A 60 -14.02 -11.38 11.91
C GLU A 60 -13.05 -11.41 13.11
N ARG A 61 -12.05 -10.52 13.13
CA ARG A 61 -10.91 -10.58 14.06
C ARG A 61 -10.82 -9.46 15.06
N PHE A 62 -11.39 -8.33 14.72
CA PHE A 62 -11.28 -7.10 15.51
C PHE A 62 -12.63 -6.68 16.08
N LYS A 63 -12.61 -5.99 17.22
CA LYS A 63 -13.81 -5.51 17.92
C LYS A 63 -14.66 -4.61 17.02
N SER A 64 -14.04 -3.64 16.38
CA SER A 64 -14.69 -2.70 15.48
C SER A 64 -13.74 -2.22 14.41
N VAL A 65 -14.26 -2.01 13.21
CA VAL A 65 -13.53 -1.58 12.02
C VAL A 65 -14.15 -0.31 11.48
N VAL A 66 -13.35 0.74 11.24
CA VAL A 66 -13.76 1.92 10.51
C VAL A 66 -13.11 1.87 9.13
N ALA A 67 -13.93 1.68 8.10
CA ALA A 67 -13.53 1.64 6.71
C ALA A 67 -13.60 3.06 6.12
N VAL A 68 -12.47 3.61 5.71
CA VAL A 68 -12.36 5.00 5.24
C VAL A 68 -11.93 5.00 3.78
N ASP A 69 -12.70 5.67 2.93
CA ASP A 69 -12.31 5.99 1.56
C ASP A 69 -12.92 7.34 1.15
N PHE A 70 -12.31 8.04 0.20
CA PHE A 70 -12.83 9.32 -0.30
C PHE A 70 -13.78 9.16 -1.49
N SER A 71 -13.74 8.00 -2.19
CA SER A 71 -14.60 7.65 -3.30
C SER A 71 -15.93 7.08 -2.81
N ALA A 72 -17.05 7.69 -3.24
CA ALA A 72 -18.37 7.19 -2.89
C ALA A 72 -18.67 5.83 -3.56
N ASN A 73 -18.14 5.60 -4.76
CA ASN A 73 -18.36 4.36 -5.50
C ASN A 73 -17.56 3.20 -4.86
N MET A 74 -16.32 3.45 -4.42
CA MET A 74 -15.54 2.47 -3.67
C MET A 74 -16.25 2.06 -2.39
N LEU A 75 -16.73 3.01 -1.59
CA LEU A 75 -17.48 2.70 -0.36
C LEU A 75 -18.77 1.94 -0.60
N ARG A 76 -19.49 2.22 -1.72
CA ARG A 76 -20.68 1.44 -2.08
C ARG A 76 -20.31 -0.01 -2.36
N ALA A 77 -19.28 -0.26 -3.17
CA ALA A 77 -18.79 -1.60 -3.43
C ALA A 77 -18.29 -2.29 -2.14
N ALA A 78 -17.61 -1.55 -1.26
CA ALA A 78 -17.16 -2.08 0.02
C ALA A 78 -18.34 -2.51 0.93
N GLN A 79 -19.44 -1.75 0.94
CA GLN A 79 -20.66 -2.11 1.67
C GLN A 79 -21.35 -3.37 1.12
N GLU A 80 -21.29 -3.58 -0.20
CA GLU A 80 -21.79 -4.79 -0.85
C GLU A 80 -20.90 -6.00 -0.55
N ASN A 81 -19.58 -5.80 -0.45
CA ASN A 81 -18.60 -6.86 -0.20
C ASN A 81 -18.46 -7.23 1.28
N CYS A 82 -18.85 -6.34 2.20
CA CYS A 82 -18.75 -6.58 3.63
C CYS A 82 -19.99 -6.09 4.37
N THR A 83 -20.78 -7.04 4.90
CA THR A 83 -22.05 -6.78 5.60
C THR A 83 -21.95 -6.99 7.12
N HIS A 84 -20.75 -7.08 7.68
CA HIS A 84 -20.51 -7.26 9.10
C HIS A 84 -20.97 -6.03 9.90
N GLU A 85 -21.73 -6.23 10.98
CA GLU A 85 -22.32 -5.15 11.80
C GLU A 85 -21.27 -4.31 12.55
N ASN A 86 -20.07 -4.86 12.79
CA ASN A 86 -18.96 -4.17 13.45
C ASN A 86 -18.09 -3.33 12.49
N VAL A 87 -18.52 -3.15 11.20
CA VAL A 87 -17.83 -2.30 10.22
C VAL A 87 -18.62 -1.01 10.00
N GLN A 88 -17.98 0.11 10.26
CA GLN A 88 -18.52 1.44 9.97
C GLN A 88 -17.83 2.03 8.73
N PHE A 89 -18.60 2.43 7.74
CA PHE A 89 -18.09 3.06 6.52
C PHE A 89 -18.12 4.59 6.64
N CYS A 90 -17.00 5.24 6.31
CA CYS A 90 -16.87 6.68 6.41
C CYS A 90 -16.24 7.26 5.14
N ARG A 91 -16.95 8.22 4.51
CA ARG A 91 -16.41 8.94 3.36
C ARG A 91 -15.55 10.10 3.84
N GLN A 92 -14.21 9.92 3.77
CA GLN A 92 -13.25 10.93 4.24
C GLN A 92 -11.96 10.89 3.41
N SER A 93 -11.35 12.06 3.22
CA SER A 93 -10.03 12.15 2.60
C SER A 93 -8.94 11.80 3.62
N LEU A 94 -7.93 11.05 3.19
CA LEU A 94 -6.76 10.77 4.03
C LEU A 94 -5.92 12.01 4.34
N THR A 95 -6.16 13.13 3.65
CA THR A 95 -5.52 14.42 3.93
C THR A 95 -6.17 15.19 5.09
N ASP A 96 -7.32 14.73 5.58
CA ASP A 96 -8.01 15.30 6.74
C ASP A 96 -8.72 14.18 7.49
N LEU A 97 -8.06 13.68 8.53
CA LEU A 97 -8.57 12.64 9.43
C LEU A 97 -8.85 13.19 10.84
N SER A 98 -9.01 14.51 10.95
CA SER A 98 -9.19 15.20 12.24
C SER A 98 -10.36 14.68 13.08
N VAL A 99 -11.41 14.15 12.43
CA VAL A 99 -12.57 13.54 13.09
C VAL A 99 -12.23 12.22 13.83
N PHE A 100 -11.06 11.63 13.56
CA PHE A 100 -10.64 10.34 14.12
C PHE A 100 -9.45 10.46 15.08
N GLN A 101 -9.08 11.65 15.55
CA GLN A 101 -7.90 11.82 16.41
C GLN A 101 -7.91 10.92 17.63
N GLY A 102 -6.84 10.15 17.81
CA GLY A 102 -6.62 9.28 18.96
C GLY A 102 -7.67 8.18 19.17
N GLN A 103 -8.32 7.72 18.11
CA GLN A 103 -9.42 6.75 18.23
C GLN A 103 -9.00 5.30 18.01
N PHE A 104 -7.92 5.03 17.29
CA PHE A 104 -7.59 3.68 16.86
C PHE A 104 -6.39 3.08 17.60
N ASP A 105 -6.49 1.80 17.89
CA ASP A 105 -5.40 1.00 18.43
C ASP A 105 -4.47 0.54 17.30
N LEU A 106 -5.04 0.33 16.10
CA LEU A 106 -4.35 -0.07 14.89
C LEU A 106 -4.94 0.64 13.67
N VAL A 107 -4.07 1.09 12.79
CA VAL A 107 -4.43 1.54 11.44
C VAL A 107 -3.83 0.58 10.43
N VAL A 108 -4.67 0.11 9.51
CA VAL A 108 -4.25 -0.61 8.30
C VAL A 108 -4.37 0.32 7.10
N THR A 109 -3.43 0.23 6.15
CA THR A 109 -3.47 0.95 4.87
C THR A 109 -2.80 0.09 3.80
N VAL A 110 -3.47 -0.13 2.68
CA VAL A 110 -2.98 -1.01 1.62
C VAL A 110 -3.01 -0.29 0.29
N ASN A 111 -1.84 0.03 -0.25
CA ASN A 111 -1.67 0.71 -1.54
C ASN A 111 -2.60 1.94 -1.71
N SER A 112 -2.83 2.71 -0.64
CA SER A 112 -3.74 3.86 -0.62
C SER A 112 -3.02 5.22 -0.53
N VAL A 113 -1.77 5.24 -0.05
CA VAL A 113 -0.97 6.46 0.05
C VAL A 113 -0.19 6.67 -1.26
N LEU A 114 -0.92 6.99 -2.34
CA LEU A 114 -0.40 7.03 -3.71
C LEU A 114 -0.31 8.44 -4.31
N ALA A 115 -0.58 9.49 -3.53
CA ALA A 115 -0.60 10.87 -4.02
C ALA A 115 0.72 11.25 -4.73
N PRO A 116 0.66 11.87 -5.93
CA PRO A 116 1.87 12.25 -6.67
C PRO A 116 2.64 13.43 -6.03
N SER A 117 2.00 14.17 -5.13
CA SER A 117 2.62 15.24 -4.38
C SER A 117 3.23 14.72 -3.08
N LEU A 118 4.54 14.91 -2.91
CA LEU A 118 5.26 14.49 -1.70
C LEU A 118 4.76 15.22 -0.44
N ASN A 119 4.30 16.48 -0.58
CA ASN A 119 3.69 17.21 0.53
C ASN A 119 2.37 16.58 0.98
N VAL A 120 1.57 16.12 0.02
CA VAL A 120 0.30 15.41 0.30
C VAL A 120 0.58 14.05 0.95
N VAL A 121 1.59 13.31 0.47
CA VAL A 121 2.04 12.07 1.13
C VAL A 121 2.43 12.33 2.59
N ASP A 122 3.28 13.34 2.83
CA ASP A 122 3.72 13.70 4.18
C ASP A 122 2.54 14.15 5.08
N GLN A 123 1.52 14.80 4.50
CA GLN A 123 0.28 15.16 5.19
C GLN A 123 -0.52 13.92 5.57
N ILE A 124 -0.80 13.02 4.61
CA ILE A 124 -1.52 11.76 4.86
C ILE A 124 -0.85 10.96 5.98
N LEU A 125 0.46 10.81 5.95
CA LEU A 125 1.18 10.05 6.99
C LEU A 125 1.08 10.70 8.38
N ARG A 126 1.08 12.05 8.46
CA ARG A 126 0.86 12.76 9.74
C ARG A 126 -0.58 12.60 10.23
N GLU A 127 -1.57 12.75 9.34
CA GLU A 127 -2.98 12.52 9.67
C GLU A 127 -3.19 11.09 10.18
N THR A 128 -2.61 10.10 9.47
CA THR A 128 -2.65 8.69 9.90
C THR A 128 -2.07 8.50 11.30
N ALA A 129 -0.93 9.11 11.60
CA ALA A 129 -0.33 9.03 12.94
C ALA A 129 -1.23 9.66 14.02
N ALA A 130 -1.89 10.78 13.69
CA ALA A 130 -2.78 11.49 14.61
C ALA A 130 -4.07 10.71 14.95
N THR A 131 -4.50 9.78 14.12
CA THR A 131 -5.68 8.93 14.41
C THR A 131 -5.40 7.86 15.45
N LEU A 132 -4.13 7.53 15.66
CA LEU A 132 -3.72 6.47 16.59
C LEU A 132 -3.72 6.93 18.04
N ARG A 133 -4.14 6.06 18.94
CA ARG A 133 -3.92 6.20 20.38
C ARG A 133 -2.44 6.19 20.71
N PRO A 134 -2.01 6.73 21.85
CA PRO A 134 -0.63 6.55 22.30
C PRO A 134 -0.20 5.09 22.31
N GLY A 135 0.90 4.76 21.63
CA GLY A 135 1.35 3.38 21.42
C GLY A 135 0.65 2.63 20.30
N GLY A 136 -0.33 3.24 19.64
CA GLY A 136 -1.07 2.64 18.51
C GLY A 136 -0.17 2.30 17.33
N ILE A 137 -0.61 1.34 16.55
CA ILE A 137 0.18 0.66 15.52
C ILE A 137 -0.28 1.06 14.12
N LEU A 138 0.67 1.26 13.22
CA LEU A 138 0.47 1.23 11.77
C LEU A 138 0.91 -0.12 11.23
N ALA A 139 0.09 -0.76 10.39
CA ALA A 139 0.45 -1.87 9.54
C ALA A 139 0.02 -1.57 8.10
N GLY A 140 0.96 -1.44 7.16
CA GLY A 140 0.63 -0.97 5.81
C GLY A 140 1.40 -1.67 4.71
N ILE A 141 0.82 -1.67 3.51
CA ILE A 141 1.46 -2.09 2.26
C ILE A 141 1.63 -0.87 1.37
N PHE A 142 2.82 -0.70 0.82
CA PHE A 142 3.21 0.44 -0.02
C PHE A 142 3.91 -0.06 -1.29
N PRO A 143 3.56 0.42 -2.49
CA PRO A 143 4.16 -0.05 -3.73
C PRO A 143 5.65 0.29 -3.78
N SER A 144 6.45 -0.67 -4.29
CA SER A 144 7.91 -0.61 -4.24
C SER A 144 8.52 -0.09 -5.55
N MET A 145 9.22 1.05 -5.49
CA MET A 145 10.07 1.51 -6.58
C MET A 145 11.32 0.63 -6.74
N GLU A 146 11.83 0.04 -5.65
CA GLU A 146 12.97 -0.88 -5.72
C GLU A 146 12.62 -2.17 -6.46
N SER A 147 11.38 -2.64 -6.38
CA SER A 147 10.87 -3.78 -7.16
C SER A 147 10.89 -3.48 -8.67
N VAL A 148 10.50 -2.28 -9.06
CA VAL A 148 10.57 -1.81 -10.47
C VAL A 148 12.01 -1.79 -10.97
N LEU A 149 12.95 -1.29 -10.16
CA LEU A 149 14.37 -1.27 -10.52
C LEU A 149 14.94 -2.69 -10.64
N TYR A 150 14.54 -3.59 -9.73
CA TYR A 150 14.94 -4.99 -9.77
C TYR A 150 14.46 -5.68 -11.06
N GLU A 151 13.18 -5.54 -11.40
CA GLU A 151 12.62 -6.05 -12.66
C GLU A 151 13.38 -5.50 -13.88
N GLY A 152 13.66 -4.20 -13.88
CA GLY A 152 14.43 -3.54 -14.93
C GLY A 152 15.84 -4.15 -15.11
N GLY A 153 16.49 -4.51 -14.00
CA GLY A 153 17.77 -5.22 -14.00
C GLY A 153 17.68 -6.60 -14.64
N LEU A 154 16.68 -7.39 -14.27
CA LEU A 154 16.45 -8.72 -14.87
C LEU A 154 16.19 -8.63 -16.38
N ILE A 155 15.38 -7.67 -16.79
CA ILE A 155 15.08 -7.44 -18.21
C ILE A 155 16.37 -7.04 -18.95
N LEU A 156 17.22 -6.20 -18.38
CA LEU A 156 18.48 -5.80 -18.99
C LEU A 156 19.42 -7.00 -19.16
N ASP A 157 19.60 -7.82 -18.14
CA ASP A 157 20.45 -9.01 -18.21
C ASP A 157 19.93 -10.02 -19.23
N TRP A 158 18.61 -10.19 -19.33
CA TRP A 158 17.99 -11.04 -20.34
C TRP A 158 18.20 -10.50 -21.77
N GLU A 159 18.14 -9.19 -22.02
CA GLU A 159 18.40 -8.58 -23.32
C GLU A 159 19.90 -8.67 -23.68
N ARG A 160 20.81 -8.52 -22.71
CA ARG A 160 22.26 -8.68 -22.91
C ARG A 160 22.65 -10.08 -23.38
N GLN A 161 22.00 -11.13 -22.84
CA GLN A 161 22.23 -12.51 -23.30
C GLN A 161 21.82 -12.76 -24.75
N ARG A 162 21.02 -11.86 -25.36
CA ARG A 162 20.43 -11.98 -26.72
C ARG A 162 20.96 -10.95 -27.70
N SER A 163 21.93 -10.18 -27.32
CA SER A 163 22.48 -9.12 -28.14
C SER A 163 23.97 -9.01 -27.96
N ASP A 164 24.70 -9.03 -29.07
CA ASP A 164 26.13 -8.75 -29.07
C ASP A 164 26.45 -7.26 -28.87
N ASN A 165 25.43 -6.41 -28.84
CA ASN A 165 25.54 -4.96 -28.68
C ASN A 165 24.84 -4.51 -27.39
N GLU A 166 25.66 -4.11 -26.41
CA GLU A 166 25.19 -3.68 -25.09
C GLU A 166 24.26 -2.45 -25.14
N GLU A 167 24.53 -1.51 -26.03
CA GLU A 167 23.69 -0.31 -26.20
C GLU A 167 22.30 -0.66 -26.73
N GLN A 168 22.21 -1.64 -27.66
CA GLN A 168 20.92 -2.14 -28.14
C GLN A 168 20.16 -2.88 -27.04
N ALA A 169 20.84 -3.71 -26.25
CA ALA A 169 20.25 -4.40 -25.12
C ALA A 169 19.66 -3.39 -24.12
N LEU A 170 20.43 -2.37 -23.76
CA LEU A 170 19.98 -1.30 -22.87
C LEU A 170 18.75 -0.56 -23.42
N ARG A 171 18.75 -0.17 -24.70
CA ARG A 171 17.60 0.49 -25.33
C ARG A 171 16.34 -0.39 -25.34
N ARG A 172 16.48 -1.71 -25.55
CA ARG A 172 15.37 -2.67 -25.49
C ARG A 172 14.82 -2.81 -24.07
N ALA A 173 15.71 -2.97 -23.08
CA ALA A 173 15.33 -3.03 -21.69
C ALA A 173 14.58 -1.76 -21.24
N GLN A 174 15.07 -0.58 -21.59
CA GLN A 174 14.42 0.69 -21.29
C GLN A 174 13.02 0.83 -21.90
N ARG A 175 12.78 0.27 -23.08
CA ARG A 175 11.45 0.25 -23.70
C ARG A 175 10.51 -0.73 -22.99
N ARG A 176 11.02 -1.92 -22.66
CA ARG A 176 10.22 -2.94 -21.95
C ARG A 176 9.81 -2.51 -20.56
N THR A 177 10.71 -1.86 -19.83
CA THR A 177 10.43 -1.32 -18.48
C THR A 177 9.60 -0.04 -18.51
N LYS A 178 9.13 0.43 -19.70
CA LYS A 178 8.41 1.70 -19.82
C LYS A 178 9.14 2.85 -19.08
N ARG A 179 10.49 2.92 -19.19
CA ARG A 179 11.33 3.86 -18.43
C ARG A 179 10.82 5.29 -18.43
N GLY A 180 10.24 5.76 -19.55
CA GLY A 180 9.68 7.11 -19.66
C GLY A 180 8.48 7.38 -18.75
N SER A 181 7.88 6.34 -18.19
CA SER A 181 6.78 6.45 -17.24
C SER A 181 7.23 6.64 -15.77
N TYR A 182 8.54 6.56 -15.49
CA TYR A 182 9.06 6.65 -14.12
C TYR A 182 9.92 7.88 -13.89
N ASP A 183 9.60 8.62 -12.82
CA ASP A 183 10.50 9.58 -12.17
C ASP A 183 11.17 8.87 -10.97
N PHE A 184 12.38 8.37 -11.18
CA PHE A 184 13.11 7.62 -10.16
C PHE A 184 13.57 8.48 -8.97
N ILE A 185 13.70 9.80 -9.13
CA ILE A 185 14.08 10.69 -8.00
C ILE A 185 12.89 10.91 -7.09
N ALA A 186 11.74 11.24 -7.65
CA ALA A 186 10.52 11.46 -6.88
C ALA A 186 9.79 10.17 -6.52
N GLY A 187 10.16 9.03 -7.12
CA GLY A 187 9.48 7.76 -6.93
C GLY A 187 8.06 7.79 -7.52
N LEU A 188 7.90 8.32 -8.73
CA LEU A 188 6.59 8.44 -9.35
C LEU A 188 6.48 7.56 -10.59
N TYR A 189 5.33 6.94 -10.74
CA TYR A 189 4.88 6.26 -11.95
C TYR A 189 3.79 7.08 -12.62
N THR A 190 3.86 7.20 -13.96
CA THR A 190 2.89 7.93 -14.77
C THR A 190 2.32 7.00 -15.83
N GLU A 191 0.99 6.89 -15.88
CA GLU A 191 0.25 6.16 -16.90
C GLU A 191 -0.87 7.05 -17.45
N GLY A 192 -0.74 7.45 -18.72
CA GLY A 192 -1.61 8.47 -19.30
C GLY A 192 -1.54 9.80 -18.52
N GLU A 193 -2.65 10.22 -17.95
CA GLU A 193 -2.75 11.43 -17.11
C GLU A 193 -2.56 11.11 -15.62
N ASP A 194 -2.62 9.85 -15.22
CA ASP A 194 -2.54 9.42 -13.83
C ASP A 194 -1.10 9.27 -13.36
N ARG A 195 -0.84 9.75 -12.16
CA ARG A 195 0.46 9.66 -11.50
C ARG A 195 0.29 9.05 -10.13
N GLN A 196 1.17 8.12 -9.78
CA GLN A 196 1.14 7.40 -8.50
C GLN A 196 2.51 7.39 -7.84
N LYS A 197 2.53 7.46 -6.51
CA LYS A 197 3.75 7.35 -5.70
C LYS A 197 4.10 5.89 -5.46
N LEU A 198 5.34 5.52 -5.79
CA LEU A 198 6.01 4.28 -5.40
C LEU A 198 7.17 4.63 -4.46
N TYR A 199 7.50 3.75 -3.54
CA TYR A 199 8.39 4.05 -2.43
C TYR A 199 9.70 3.27 -2.49
N TYR A 200 10.79 3.97 -2.20
CA TYR A 200 12.01 3.34 -1.73
C TYR A 200 11.89 3.04 -0.22
N SER A 201 12.43 1.92 0.23
CA SER A 201 12.37 1.54 1.65
C SER A 201 12.99 2.58 2.58
N PHE A 202 14.12 3.17 2.18
CA PHE A 202 14.81 4.23 2.93
C PHE A 202 14.02 5.54 2.96
N GLU A 203 13.34 5.89 1.87
CA GLU A 203 12.48 7.08 1.78
C GLU A 203 11.24 6.90 2.67
N LEU A 204 10.55 5.77 2.53
CA LEU A 204 9.35 5.46 3.30
C LEU A 204 9.64 5.44 4.80
N ARG A 205 10.76 4.82 5.20
CA ARG A 205 11.24 4.86 6.60
C ARG A 205 11.38 6.28 7.10
N ARG A 206 12.07 7.14 6.36
CA ARG A 206 12.30 8.55 6.74
C ARG A 206 10.99 9.33 6.85
N ARG A 207 10.03 9.14 5.92
CA ARG A 207 8.73 9.82 5.94
C ARG A 207 7.89 9.39 7.14
N LEU A 208 7.82 8.08 7.40
CA LEU A 208 7.11 7.55 8.57
C LEU A 208 7.73 8.05 9.89
N GLN A 209 9.07 8.09 9.99
CA GLN A 209 9.73 8.67 11.16
C GLN A 209 9.40 10.15 11.37
N LYS A 210 9.34 10.95 10.29
CA LYS A 210 8.92 12.36 10.36
C LYS A 210 7.46 12.53 10.76
N ALA A 211 6.60 11.57 10.40
CA ALA A 211 5.20 11.54 10.80
C ALA A 211 5.00 11.10 12.28
N GLY A 212 6.06 10.66 12.98
CA GLY A 212 6.02 10.28 14.38
C GLY A 212 6.08 8.78 14.66
N PHE A 213 6.15 7.94 13.61
CA PHE A 213 6.28 6.49 13.77
C PHE A 213 7.69 6.06 14.20
N ARG A 214 7.76 5.03 15.03
CA ARG A 214 8.98 4.45 15.61
C ARG A 214 8.94 2.92 15.52
N GLY A 215 10.07 2.25 15.79
CA GLY A 215 10.14 0.80 15.77
C GLY A 215 9.82 0.19 14.40
N LEU A 216 10.06 0.92 13.30
CA LEU A 216 9.70 0.54 11.96
C LEU A 216 10.39 -0.75 11.50
N GLN A 217 9.57 -1.74 11.15
CA GLN A 217 9.99 -3.01 10.56
C GLN A 217 9.44 -3.13 9.15
N PHE A 218 10.26 -3.65 8.24
CA PHE A 218 9.94 -3.82 6.84
C PHE A 218 9.96 -5.30 6.47
N GLY A 219 8.98 -5.71 5.72
CA GLY A 219 8.86 -6.99 5.05
C GLY A 219 8.53 -6.80 3.57
N LYS A 220 8.40 -7.89 2.84
CA LYS A 220 8.00 -7.89 1.43
C LYS A 220 6.70 -8.65 1.25
N VAL A 221 5.75 -8.05 0.55
CA VAL A 221 4.62 -8.76 -0.05
C VAL A 221 5.10 -9.25 -1.40
N LEU A 222 5.11 -10.57 -1.64
CA LEU A 222 5.72 -11.17 -2.82
C LEU A 222 4.65 -11.59 -3.82
N TYR A 223 4.71 -11.02 -5.02
CA TYR A 223 3.82 -11.32 -6.13
C TYR A 223 4.37 -12.42 -7.02
N PRO A 224 3.55 -13.37 -7.50
CA PRO A 224 4.00 -14.37 -8.45
C PRO A 224 4.39 -13.70 -9.79
N TRP A 225 5.25 -14.38 -10.55
CA TRP A 225 5.50 -14.02 -11.95
C TRP A 225 4.35 -14.54 -12.80
N HIS A 226 3.61 -13.66 -13.48
CA HIS A 226 2.47 -14.03 -14.32
C HIS A 226 2.86 -14.20 -15.79
N GLU A 227 2.17 -15.13 -16.48
CA GLU A 227 2.36 -15.39 -17.92
C GLU A 227 1.95 -14.19 -18.77
N GLU A 228 0.89 -13.52 -18.38
CA GLU A 228 0.30 -12.38 -19.09
C GLU A 228 1.28 -11.20 -19.22
N ASP A 229 2.15 -10.99 -18.24
CA ASP A 229 3.18 -9.96 -18.27
C ASP A 229 4.37 -10.32 -19.18
N GLY A 230 4.38 -11.52 -19.75
CA GLY A 230 5.52 -12.05 -20.53
C GLY A 230 6.78 -12.25 -19.66
N ASN A 231 6.64 -12.25 -18.34
CA ASN A 231 7.74 -12.32 -17.37
C ASN A 231 7.94 -13.71 -16.74
N VAL A 232 7.20 -14.74 -17.19
CA VAL A 232 7.41 -16.15 -16.80
C VAL A 232 8.86 -16.61 -16.95
N ARG A 233 9.60 -16.01 -17.88
CA ARG A 233 11.05 -16.21 -18.04
C ARG A 233 11.86 -15.94 -16.79
N PHE A 234 11.32 -15.22 -15.81
CA PHE A 234 11.95 -14.90 -14.53
C PHE A 234 11.39 -15.74 -13.37
N SER A 235 10.64 -16.81 -13.64
CA SER A 235 10.02 -17.65 -12.60
C SER A 235 11.00 -18.28 -11.62
N SER A 236 12.28 -18.43 -12.00
CA SER A 236 13.38 -18.86 -11.12
C SER A 236 14.00 -17.74 -10.29
N GLU A 237 13.69 -16.48 -10.60
CA GLU A 237 14.20 -15.32 -9.90
C GLU A 237 13.32 -14.96 -8.68
N PRO A 238 13.88 -14.24 -7.69
CA PRO A 238 13.07 -13.67 -6.61
C PRO A 238 11.88 -12.88 -7.14
N ARG A 239 10.74 -13.04 -6.49
CA ARG A 239 9.47 -12.40 -6.89
C ARG A 239 9.53 -10.88 -6.75
N LEU A 240 8.73 -10.16 -7.53
CA LEU A 240 8.45 -8.73 -7.34
C LEU A 240 7.74 -8.51 -6.01
N TRP A 241 7.86 -7.29 -5.47
CA TRP A 241 7.31 -7.03 -4.14
C TRP A 241 6.81 -5.61 -3.94
N ASP A 242 5.84 -5.48 -3.02
CA ASP A 242 5.54 -4.27 -2.30
C ASP A 242 6.15 -4.29 -0.89
N TRP A 243 6.26 -3.12 -0.27
CA TRP A 243 6.76 -3.00 1.09
C TRP A 243 5.62 -3.21 2.10
N PHE A 244 5.69 -4.29 2.88
CA PHE A 244 4.96 -4.37 4.14
C PHE A 244 5.73 -3.60 5.20
N VAL A 245 5.06 -2.70 5.92
CA VAL A 245 5.68 -1.90 6.97
C VAL A 245 4.79 -1.91 8.20
N ARG A 246 5.41 -2.10 9.36
CA ARG A 246 4.76 -1.90 10.66
C ARG A 246 5.60 -1.01 11.56
N GLY A 247 4.92 -0.26 12.43
CA GLY A 247 5.54 0.61 13.42
C GLY A 247 4.50 1.18 14.36
N SER A 248 4.91 1.91 15.37
CA SER A 248 3.98 2.51 16.35
C SER A 248 4.25 4.00 16.54
N VAL A 249 3.24 4.73 16.99
CA VAL A 249 3.43 6.08 17.56
C VAL A 249 3.92 5.98 19.00
N ALA A 250 4.47 7.09 19.53
CA ALA A 250 4.96 7.10 20.91
C ALA A 250 3.85 6.71 21.89
N SER A 251 4.18 5.86 22.86
CA SER A 251 3.35 5.67 24.04
C SER A 251 3.35 6.98 24.82
N GLY A 252 2.18 7.53 25.15
CA GLY A 252 2.11 8.68 26.05
C GLY A 252 2.87 8.34 27.32
N GLN A 253 3.75 9.25 27.79
CA GLN A 253 4.31 9.09 29.13
C GLN A 253 3.14 9.14 30.12
N PRO A 254 3.07 8.23 31.09
CA PRO A 254 2.18 8.45 32.22
C PRO A 254 2.63 9.77 32.86
N HIS A 255 1.73 10.77 32.94
CA HIS A 255 1.94 11.91 33.80
C HIS A 255 2.09 11.37 35.22
N HIS A 256 3.30 11.36 35.74
CA HIS A 256 3.55 11.28 37.16
C HIS A 256 3.20 12.66 37.71
N ASP A 257 1.97 12.80 38.24
CA ASP A 257 1.61 13.86 39.16
C ASP A 257 2.29 13.64 40.52
#